data_d8d5af5333405818f2cbb7b41e72ee6c
#
_entry.id   d8d5af5333405818f2cbb7b41e72ee6c
#
_cell.length_a   1.000
_cell.length_b   1.000
_cell.length_c   1.000
_cell.angle_alpha   90.00
_cell.angle_beta   90.00
_cell.angle_gamma   90.00
#
_symmetry.space_group_name_H-M   'P 1'
#
loop_
_entity.id
_entity.type
_entity.pdbx_description
1 polymer ?
#
loop_
_entity_poly.entity_id
_entity_poly.type
_entity_poly.pdbx_seq_one_letter_code
_entity_poly.pdbx_strand_id
1 'polypeptide(L)'
;MGVLIGVDVGTGGVRALAVDADSGEVVAEAGSGYPLASPRPGWSEQDPGDWWHATTDALRALAARVEDEILGIGLTGQMHGSVFLDGADHVIRPALLWNDQRTARQCREISERVGVERLIAISGNPALTGFQAPKILWLREEEPENYARLSRILLPKDYIRLMLTGEYATDASDASGTLLLDVKRRDWSPEILDALEIDRSWLPEVFEGPEKTGTLRREAAEQTNLPAGIPVAAGGGDNAAAAVGVGVVREGILSSSVGTSGVLFAHTGTFTPDPSGRVHAFCHAVPGAYHLMGVTLSAGGSLSWWREKLGRDFDELVEAASGVEPGAEGLLFLPYLSGERTPHLDPGARGAFVGLTIRHGVEHMTRALMEGVVFSLRDSLEILRSLGVGVEEIRATGGGARSPLWRSLQADIYEEEIVRTTSDEGPAYGAALLAGVASGVYGDVAEAVSRVRLRGEVTRPDPERARLYTEYYRIYRTLYEANREAMHALTQLAGGG
;
A
#
# COMPACT_ATOMS: atom_id res chain seq x y z
N MET A 1 26.09 3.06 -20.77
CA MET A 1 24.88 3.37 -20.00
C MET A 1 24.43 2.10 -19.34
N GLY A 2 23.81 2.18 -18.20
CA GLY A 2 23.36 1.00 -17.48
C GLY A 2 21.92 1.17 -17.01
N VAL A 3 21.22 0.07 -16.73
CA VAL A 3 19.84 0.07 -16.29
C VAL A 3 19.70 -0.59 -14.92
N LEU A 4 18.69 -0.13 -14.20
CA LEU A 4 18.24 -0.67 -12.92
C LEU A 4 16.91 -1.37 -13.13
N ILE A 5 16.76 -2.58 -12.62
CA ILE A 5 15.50 -3.32 -12.70
C ILE A 5 14.74 -3.19 -11.38
N GLY A 6 13.47 -2.81 -11.48
CA GLY A 6 12.53 -2.89 -10.37
C GLY A 6 11.45 -3.94 -10.66
N VAL A 7 11.17 -4.79 -9.68
CA VAL A 7 10.18 -5.87 -9.77
C VAL A 7 9.13 -5.67 -8.68
N ASP A 8 7.87 -5.54 -9.08
CA ASP A 8 6.72 -5.46 -8.17
C ASP A 8 5.90 -6.76 -8.26
N VAL A 9 5.83 -7.49 -7.16
CA VAL A 9 5.04 -8.71 -7.00
C VAL A 9 3.69 -8.34 -6.39
N GLY A 10 2.81 -7.77 -7.21
CA GLY A 10 1.49 -7.27 -6.77
C GLY A 10 0.44 -8.38 -6.59
N THR A 11 -0.80 -8.02 -6.27
CA THR A 11 -1.88 -9.00 -6.06
C THR A 11 -2.38 -9.62 -7.38
N GLY A 12 -2.37 -8.87 -8.47
CA GLY A 12 -2.89 -9.32 -9.78
C GLY A 12 -1.82 -9.85 -10.73
N GLY A 13 -0.55 -9.68 -10.43
CA GLY A 13 0.56 -10.05 -11.31
C GLY A 13 1.87 -9.37 -10.93
N VAL A 14 2.93 -9.74 -11.64
CA VAL A 14 4.24 -9.11 -11.56
C VAL A 14 4.36 -8.02 -12.63
N ARG A 15 4.94 -6.88 -12.23
CA ARG A 15 5.41 -5.83 -13.14
C ARG A 15 6.92 -5.66 -12.95
N ALA A 16 7.66 -5.69 -14.06
CA ALA A 16 9.09 -5.43 -14.08
C ALA A 16 9.40 -4.23 -14.97
N LEU A 17 10.23 -3.30 -14.48
CA LEU A 17 10.68 -2.11 -15.19
C LEU A 17 12.20 -2.13 -15.33
N ALA A 18 12.70 -1.65 -16.47
CA ALA A 18 14.08 -1.25 -16.64
C ALA A 18 14.16 0.29 -16.68
N VAL A 19 14.94 0.86 -15.79
CA VAL A 19 15.11 2.30 -15.63
C VAL A 19 16.55 2.67 -15.97
N ASP A 20 16.73 3.63 -16.89
CA ASP A 20 18.05 4.16 -17.21
C ASP A 20 18.65 4.86 -15.97
N ALA A 21 19.84 4.44 -15.59
CA ALA A 21 20.46 4.88 -14.34
C ALA A 21 20.89 6.36 -14.34
N ASP A 22 21.08 6.96 -15.51
CA ASP A 22 21.52 8.34 -15.65
C ASP A 22 20.35 9.32 -15.73
N SER A 23 19.31 8.98 -16.52
CA SER A 23 18.16 9.85 -16.79
C SER A 23 16.96 9.59 -15.87
N GLY A 24 16.86 8.39 -15.27
CA GLY A 24 15.70 7.93 -14.53
C GLY A 24 14.49 7.60 -15.42
N GLU A 25 14.66 7.55 -16.74
CA GLU A 25 13.55 7.19 -17.64
C GLU A 25 13.33 5.68 -17.70
N VAL A 26 12.06 5.27 -17.77
CA VAL A 26 11.70 3.86 -17.99
C VAL A 26 11.95 3.53 -19.47
N VAL A 27 12.92 2.66 -19.72
CA VAL A 27 13.32 2.27 -21.08
C VAL A 27 12.64 0.99 -21.55
N ALA A 28 12.19 0.14 -20.63
CA ALA A 28 11.41 -1.05 -20.95
C ALA A 28 10.52 -1.44 -19.77
N GLU A 29 9.41 -2.12 -20.08
CA GLU A 29 8.54 -2.73 -19.09
C GLU A 29 8.02 -4.08 -19.59
N ALA A 30 7.74 -4.98 -18.64
CA ALA A 30 7.09 -6.25 -18.89
C ALA A 30 6.24 -6.66 -17.67
N GLY A 31 5.29 -7.54 -17.86
CA GLY A 31 4.46 -8.05 -16.78
C GLY A 31 3.84 -9.40 -17.12
N SER A 32 3.45 -10.11 -16.10
CA SER A 32 2.75 -11.40 -16.18
C SER A 32 1.77 -11.53 -15.04
N GLY A 33 0.56 -12.01 -15.34
CA GLY A 33 -0.51 -12.18 -14.36
C GLY A 33 -0.55 -13.58 -13.76
N TYR A 34 -1.24 -13.72 -12.64
CA TYR A 34 -1.55 -14.99 -11.99
C TYR A 34 -2.93 -14.95 -11.31
N PRO A 35 -3.53 -16.14 -11.07
CA PRO A 35 -4.86 -16.20 -10.49
C PRO A 35 -4.87 -15.81 -9.02
N LEU A 36 -6.04 -15.34 -8.56
CA LEU A 36 -6.38 -15.17 -7.16
C LEU A 36 -7.43 -16.22 -6.80
N ALA A 37 -7.16 -17.05 -5.80
CA ALA A 37 -8.10 -18.02 -5.30
C ALA A 37 -8.89 -17.49 -4.10
N SER A 38 -10.21 -17.67 -4.12
CA SER A 38 -11.11 -17.39 -2.99
C SER A 38 -11.87 -18.66 -2.63
N PRO A 39 -11.24 -19.63 -1.93
CA PRO A 39 -11.85 -20.95 -1.68
C PRO A 39 -13.09 -20.89 -0.79
N ARG A 40 -13.26 -19.82 0.00
CA ARG A 40 -14.44 -19.53 0.83
C ARG A 40 -14.68 -18.03 0.88
N PRO A 41 -15.88 -17.55 1.22
CA PRO A 41 -16.12 -16.12 1.44
C PRO A 41 -15.12 -15.53 2.45
N GLY A 42 -14.51 -14.42 2.11
CA GLY A 42 -13.49 -13.73 2.92
C GLY A 42 -12.09 -14.37 2.92
N TRP A 43 -11.90 -15.50 2.20
CA TRP A 43 -10.59 -16.13 2.03
C TRP A 43 -9.91 -15.65 0.75
N SER A 44 -8.59 -15.46 0.82
CA SER A 44 -7.78 -14.98 -0.30
C SER A 44 -6.41 -15.64 -0.27
N GLU A 45 -6.12 -16.45 -1.30
CA GLU A 45 -4.92 -17.29 -1.37
C GLU A 45 -4.28 -17.22 -2.76
N GLN A 46 -2.95 -17.41 -2.80
CA GLN A 46 -2.19 -17.57 -4.03
C GLN A 46 -1.09 -18.61 -3.86
N ASP A 47 -0.75 -19.32 -4.95
CA ASP A 47 0.41 -20.21 -4.97
C ASP A 47 1.69 -19.35 -5.18
N PRO A 48 2.68 -19.39 -4.25
CA PRO A 48 3.95 -18.70 -4.46
C PRO A 48 4.72 -19.17 -5.71
N GLY A 49 4.46 -20.39 -6.18
CA GLY A 49 5.01 -20.88 -7.45
C GLY A 49 4.54 -20.08 -8.65
N ASP A 50 3.28 -19.62 -8.65
CA ASP A 50 2.75 -18.76 -9.71
C ASP A 50 3.46 -17.40 -9.74
N TRP A 51 3.81 -16.84 -8.57
CA TRP A 51 4.59 -15.61 -8.48
C TRP A 51 5.98 -15.77 -9.08
N TRP A 52 6.64 -16.91 -8.79
CA TRP A 52 7.94 -17.20 -9.37
C TRP A 52 7.88 -17.35 -10.89
N HIS A 53 6.92 -18.11 -11.41
CA HIS A 53 6.71 -18.26 -12.86
C HIS A 53 6.47 -16.89 -13.53
N ALA A 54 5.56 -16.07 -12.99
CA ALA A 54 5.27 -14.76 -13.53
C ALA A 54 6.48 -13.82 -13.45
N THR A 55 7.29 -13.91 -12.37
CA THR A 55 8.52 -13.14 -12.22
C THR A 55 9.54 -13.52 -13.29
N THR A 56 9.74 -14.82 -13.52
CA THR A 56 10.67 -15.29 -14.55
C THR A 56 10.22 -14.89 -15.96
N ASP A 57 8.92 -14.96 -16.24
CA ASP A 57 8.35 -14.56 -17.53
C ASP A 57 8.50 -13.05 -17.75
N ALA A 58 8.20 -12.23 -16.75
CA ALA A 58 8.35 -10.78 -16.83
C ALA A 58 9.83 -10.39 -17.02
N LEU A 59 10.75 -10.98 -16.25
CA LEU A 59 12.18 -10.69 -16.36
C LEU A 59 12.77 -11.16 -17.71
N ARG A 60 12.35 -12.31 -18.21
CA ARG A 60 12.73 -12.80 -19.55
C ARG A 60 12.27 -11.85 -20.67
N ALA A 61 11.01 -11.41 -20.59
CA ALA A 61 10.44 -10.47 -21.55
C ALA A 61 11.13 -9.10 -21.49
N LEU A 62 11.52 -8.67 -20.27
CA LEU A 62 12.29 -7.44 -20.06
C LEU A 62 13.71 -7.56 -20.62
N ALA A 63 14.42 -8.64 -20.32
CA ALA A 63 15.78 -8.91 -20.82
C ALA A 63 15.88 -8.89 -22.34
N ALA A 64 14.83 -9.35 -23.04
CA ALA A 64 14.78 -9.30 -24.52
C ALA A 64 14.64 -7.89 -25.11
N ARG A 65 14.36 -6.86 -24.28
CA ARG A 65 14.15 -5.46 -24.69
C ARG A 65 15.25 -4.53 -24.20
N VAL A 66 16.16 -5.02 -23.37
CA VAL A 66 17.26 -4.25 -22.78
C VAL A 66 18.57 -4.73 -23.35
N GLU A 67 19.33 -3.83 -23.98
CA GLU A 67 20.66 -4.10 -24.53
C GLU A 67 21.76 -3.57 -23.59
N ASP A 68 21.43 -2.67 -22.67
CA ASP A 68 22.33 -2.03 -21.73
C ASP A 68 22.72 -2.98 -20.58
N GLU A 69 23.83 -2.66 -19.89
CA GLU A 69 24.28 -3.38 -18.70
C GLU A 69 23.28 -3.27 -17.56
N ILE A 70 22.91 -4.38 -16.94
CA ILE A 70 22.01 -4.41 -15.79
C ILE A 70 22.82 -4.27 -14.51
N LEU A 71 22.66 -3.16 -13.80
CA LEU A 71 23.48 -2.76 -12.66
C LEU A 71 22.93 -3.28 -11.33
N GLY A 72 21.62 -3.49 -11.20
CA GLY A 72 20.98 -3.93 -9.98
C GLY A 72 19.52 -4.32 -10.16
N ILE A 73 19.01 -5.12 -9.23
CA ILE A 73 17.60 -5.54 -9.14
C ILE A 73 17.06 -5.12 -7.79
N GLY A 74 15.90 -4.40 -7.77
CA GLY A 74 15.13 -4.07 -6.58
C GLY A 74 13.82 -4.80 -6.56
N LEU A 75 13.39 -5.22 -5.37
CA LEU A 75 12.16 -5.96 -5.17
C LEU A 75 11.15 -5.15 -4.35
N THR A 76 9.90 -5.26 -4.74
CA THR A 76 8.75 -4.78 -3.97
C THR A 76 7.57 -5.71 -4.22
N GLY A 77 6.51 -5.57 -3.47
CA GLY A 77 5.31 -6.38 -3.69
C GLY A 77 4.25 -6.19 -2.62
N GLN A 78 3.14 -6.89 -2.80
CA GLN A 78 2.03 -6.90 -1.84
C GLN A 78 2.53 -7.27 -0.45
N MET A 79 2.19 -6.46 0.52
CA MET A 79 2.59 -6.61 1.92
C MET A 79 1.78 -7.71 2.63
N HIS A 80 2.19 -8.07 3.83
CA HIS A 80 1.42 -8.87 4.80
C HIS A 80 1.15 -10.33 4.44
N GLY A 81 1.42 -10.76 3.21
CA GLY A 81 1.23 -12.14 2.77
C GLY A 81 2.09 -13.11 3.59
N SER A 82 1.60 -14.34 3.80
CA SER A 82 2.35 -15.35 4.58
C SER A 82 2.70 -16.54 3.71
N VAL A 83 3.99 -16.66 3.39
CA VAL A 83 4.57 -17.85 2.74
C VAL A 83 5.19 -18.73 3.80
N PHE A 84 4.70 -19.94 3.94
CA PHE A 84 5.17 -20.92 4.91
C PHE A 84 6.01 -21.99 4.20
N LEU A 85 7.26 -22.17 4.65
CA LEU A 85 8.21 -23.12 4.06
C LEU A 85 8.62 -24.18 5.08
N ASP A 86 8.87 -25.40 4.59
CA ASP A 86 9.46 -26.48 5.37
C ASP A 86 11.01 -26.39 5.39
N GLY A 87 11.66 -27.34 6.05
CA GLY A 87 13.14 -27.37 6.19
C GLY A 87 13.90 -27.60 4.88
N ALA A 88 13.22 -27.90 3.79
CA ALA A 88 13.78 -28.05 2.45
C ALA A 88 13.34 -26.93 1.48
N ASP A 89 12.79 -25.85 2.04
CA ASP A 89 12.27 -24.68 1.33
C ASP A 89 11.07 -24.96 0.42
N HIS A 90 10.37 -26.06 0.63
CA HIS A 90 9.12 -26.32 -0.08
C HIS A 90 7.98 -25.51 0.55
N VAL A 91 7.16 -24.92 -0.31
CA VAL A 91 5.92 -24.26 0.10
C VAL A 91 4.97 -25.28 0.73
N ILE A 92 4.60 -25.04 2.00
CA ILE A 92 3.74 -25.94 2.77
C ILE A 92 2.28 -25.88 2.29
N ARG A 93 1.83 -24.68 1.93
CA ARG A 93 0.47 -24.41 1.46
C ARG A 93 0.42 -23.10 0.66
N PRO A 94 -0.68 -22.81 -0.11
CA PRO A 94 -0.87 -21.50 -0.71
C PRO A 94 -0.77 -20.36 0.30
N ALA A 95 -0.15 -19.25 -0.10
CA ALA A 95 0.04 -18.09 0.75
C ALA A 95 -1.29 -17.41 1.11
N LEU A 96 -1.43 -17.01 2.36
CA LEU A 96 -2.56 -16.21 2.84
C LEU A 96 -2.28 -14.73 2.58
N LEU A 97 -3.18 -14.03 1.88
CA LEU A 97 -2.93 -12.68 1.40
C LEU A 97 -3.38 -11.58 2.38
N TRP A 98 -3.04 -10.34 2.04
CA TRP A 98 -3.34 -9.14 2.85
C TRP A 98 -4.85 -8.84 2.99
N ASN A 99 -5.65 -9.24 2.01
CA ASN A 99 -7.11 -9.08 1.97
C ASN A 99 -7.90 -10.28 2.53
N ASP A 100 -7.19 -11.29 3.08
CA ASP A 100 -7.82 -12.43 3.76
C ASP A 100 -8.41 -12.02 5.11
N GLN A 101 -9.64 -12.46 5.40
CA GLN A 101 -10.38 -12.06 6.59
C GLN A 101 -10.58 -13.21 7.60
N ARG A 102 -10.01 -14.41 7.37
CA ARG A 102 -10.27 -15.59 8.20
C ARG A 102 -9.74 -15.49 9.64
N THR A 103 -8.80 -14.61 9.91
CA THR A 103 -8.00 -14.58 11.15
C THR A 103 -8.54 -13.65 12.23
N ALA A 104 -9.83 -13.28 12.20
CA ALA A 104 -10.43 -12.35 13.17
C ALA A 104 -10.34 -12.86 14.64
N ARG A 105 -10.41 -14.19 14.86
CA ARG A 105 -10.22 -14.79 16.19
C ARG A 105 -8.79 -14.58 16.70
N GLN A 106 -7.81 -14.82 15.84
CA GLN A 106 -6.39 -14.68 16.17
C GLN A 106 -6.00 -13.21 16.41
N CYS A 107 -6.65 -12.26 15.74
CA CYS A 107 -6.47 -10.84 16.04
C CYS A 107 -6.90 -10.52 17.48
N ARG A 108 -8.03 -11.08 17.96
CA ARG A 108 -8.45 -10.91 19.36
C ARG A 108 -7.46 -11.55 20.32
N GLU A 109 -7.01 -12.78 20.05
CA GLU A 109 -6.00 -13.47 20.85
C GLU A 109 -4.69 -12.66 20.95
N ILE A 110 -4.18 -12.10 19.85
CA ILE A 110 -3.00 -11.24 19.86
C ILE A 110 -3.24 -10.01 20.75
N SER A 111 -4.40 -9.37 20.62
CA SER A 111 -4.77 -8.20 21.42
C SER A 111 -4.88 -8.52 22.93
N GLU A 112 -5.33 -9.72 23.28
CA GLU A 112 -5.41 -10.20 24.67
C GLU A 112 -4.04 -10.55 25.24
N ARG A 113 -3.18 -11.24 24.46
CA ARG A 113 -1.85 -11.69 24.94
C ARG A 113 -0.84 -10.55 25.05
N VAL A 114 -0.82 -9.62 24.08
CA VAL A 114 0.15 -8.52 24.03
C VAL A 114 -0.39 -7.25 24.68
N GLY A 115 -1.71 -7.03 24.62
CA GLY A 115 -2.37 -5.78 24.97
C GLY A 115 -2.37 -4.79 23.80
N VAL A 116 -3.54 -4.19 23.52
CA VAL A 116 -3.73 -3.32 22.34
C VAL A 116 -2.78 -2.12 22.34
N GLU A 117 -2.70 -1.39 23.46
CA GLU A 117 -1.82 -0.22 23.59
C GLU A 117 -0.34 -0.59 23.42
N ARG A 118 0.06 -1.73 24.02
CA ARG A 118 1.43 -2.20 23.94
C ARG A 118 1.79 -2.65 22.51
N LEU A 119 0.90 -3.36 21.85
CA LEU A 119 1.06 -3.78 20.46
C LEU A 119 1.26 -2.58 19.55
N ILE A 120 0.40 -1.55 19.67
CA ILE A 120 0.52 -0.31 18.89
C ILE A 120 1.85 0.41 19.20
N ALA A 121 2.25 0.47 20.46
CA ALA A 121 3.50 1.13 20.86
C ALA A 121 4.76 0.46 20.26
N ILE A 122 4.74 -0.86 20.05
CA ILE A 122 5.85 -1.63 19.49
C ILE A 122 5.77 -1.67 17.95
N SER A 123 4.64 -2.16 17.41
CA SER A 123 4.47 -2.47 15.99
C SER A 123 3.86 -1.34 15.16
N GLY A 124 3.41 -0.25 15.80
CA GLY A 124 2.75 0.87 15.13
C GLY A 124 1.28 0.62 14.74
N ASN A 125 0.72 -0.56 15.08
CA ASN A 125 -0.58 -0.98 14.56
C ASN A 125 -1.36 -1.86 15.56
N PRO A 126 -2.70 -1.84 15.52
CA PRO A 126 -3.51 -2.85 16.17
C PRO A 126 -3.47 -4.18 15.38
N ALA A 127 -3.93 -5.27 15.97
CA ALA A 127 -4.07 -6.54 15.27
C ALA A 127 -5.20 -6.47 14.24
N LEU A 128 -4.87 -6.68 12.98
CA LEU A 128 -5.80 -6.71 11.85
C LEU A 128 -5.62 -8.01 11.06
N THR A 129 -6.68 -8.51 10.44
CA THR A 129 -6.71 -9.78 9.70
C THR A 129 -5.73 -9.82 8.53
N GLY A 130 -5.44 -8.66 7.94
CA GLY A 130 -4.49 -8.55 6.83
C GLY A 130 -3.03 -8.84 7.21
N PHE A 131 -2.62 -8.64 8.46
CA PHE A 131 -1.22 -8.82 8.90
C PHE A 131 -0.76 -10.28 8.94
N GLN A 132 0.56 -10.50 9.01
CA GLN A 132 1.15 -11.84 8.99
C GLN A 132 0.97 -12.60 10.31
N ALA A 133 1.17 -11.98 11.47
CA ALA A 133 1.10 -12.66 12.78
C ALA A 133 -0.22 -13.43 13.01
N PRO A 134 -1.41 -12.87 12.73
CA PRO A 134 -2.66 -13.62 12.88
C PRO A 134 -2.74 -14.87 11.99
N LYS A 135 -2.08 -14.87 10.83
CA LYS A 135 -2.05 -16.01 9.90
C LYS A 135 -1.17 -17.14 10.40
N ILE A 136 -0.10 -16.81 11.13
CA ILE A 136 0.76 -17.81 11.78
C ILE A 136 0.00 -18.52 12.89
N LEU A 137 -0.74 -17.76 13.73
CA LEU A 137 -1.58 -18.33 14.78
C LEU A 137 -2.70 -19.20 14.17
N TRP A 138 -3.32 -18.73 13.09
CA TRP A 138 -4.33 -19.49 12.36
C TRP A 138 -3.77 -20.83 11.83
N LEU A 139 -2.56 -20.82 11.23
CA LEU A 139 -1.91 -22.05 10.77
C LEU A 139 -1.70 -23.02 11.93
N ARG A 140 -1.26 -22.54 13.10
CA ARG A 140 -1.07 -23.34 14.30
C ARG A 140 -2.33 -24.04 14.75
N GLU A 141 -3.46 -23.35 14.69
CA GLU A 141 -4.73 -23.82 15.22
C GLU A 141 -5.53 -24.67 14.24
N GLU A 142 -5.57 -24.25 12.97
CA GLU A 142 -6.45 -24.86 11.97
C GLU A 142 -5.73 -25.89 11.09
N GLU A 143 -4.40 -25.80 10.99
CA GLU A 143 -3.58 -26.72 10.19
C GLU A 143 -2.34 -27.20 10.99
N PRO A 144 -2.51 -27.88 12.15
CA PRO A 144 -1.40 -28.24 13.04
C PRO A 144 -0.34 -29.14 12.39
N GLU A 145 -0.73 -29.99 11.44
CA GLU A 145 0.22 -30.84 10.69
C GLU A 145 1.13 -29.98 9.78
N ASN A 146 0.60 -28.93 9.16
CA ASN A 146 1.35 -27.97 8.39
C ASN A 146 2.24 -27.11 9.29
N TYR A 147 1.72 -26.67 10.43
CA TYR A 147 2.47 -25.92 11.42
C TYR A 147 3.67 -26.71 11.97
N ALA A 148 3.52 -28.01 12.20
CA ALA A 148 4.61 -28.88 12.66
C ALA A 148 5.78 -29.02 11.66
N ARG A 149 5.54 -28.73 10.38
CA ARG A 149 6.55 -28.73 9.31
C ARG A 149 7.22 -27.39 9.11
N LEU A 150 6.68 -26.33 9.75
CA LEU A 150 7.12 -24.96 9.55
C LEU A 150 8.59 -24.77 9.98
N SER A 151 9.38 -24.23 9.09
CA SER A 151 10.79 -23.92 9.32
C SER A 151 11.13 -22.47 8.97
N ARG A 152 10.39 -21.84 8.04
CA ARG A 152 10.63 -20.47 7.60
C ARG A 152 9.32 -19.79 7.24
N ILE A 153 9.27 -18.48 7.48
CA ILE A 153 8.14 -17.60 7.16
C ILE A 153 8.66 -16.41 6.36
N LEU A 154 8.12 -16.21 5.17
CA LEU A 154 8.52 -15.10 4.29
C LEU A 154 7.31 -14.26 3.88
N LEU A 155 7.58 -13.03 3.50
CA LEU A 155 6.64 -12.17 2.78
C LEU A 155 6.69 -12.48 1.27
N PRO A 156 5.69 -12.07 0.47
CA PRO A 156 5.63 -12.42 -0.95
C PRO A 156 6.89 -12.06 -1.75
N LYS A 157 7.37 -10.81 -1.65
CA LYS A 157 8.60 -10.39 -2.33
C LYS A 157 9.84 -11.10 -1.82
N ASP A 158 9.87 -11.49 -0.54
CA ASP A 158 11.02 -12.16 0.07
C ASP A 158 11.11 -13.62 -0.37
N TYR A 159 9.98 -14.26 -0.69
CA TYR A 159 9.97 -15.53 -1.39
C TYR A 159 10.61 -15.41 -2.79
N ILE A 160 10.29 -14.35 -3.53
CA ILE A 160 10.94 -14.09 -4.83
C ILE A 160 12.43 -13.78 -4.66
N ARG A 161 12.82 -13.07 -3.58
CA ARG A 161 14.24 -12.90 -3.22
C ARG A 161 14.95 -14.24 -3.02
N LEU A 162 14.36 -15.14 -2.21
CA LEU A 162 14.90 -16.48 -1.99
C LEU A 162 15.08 -17.21 -3.33
N MET A 163 14.12 -17.13 -4.22
CA MET A 163 14.21 -17.77 -5.54
C MET A 163 15.30 -17.16 -6.42
N LEU A 164 15.50 -15.83 -6.36
CA LEU A 164 16.51 -15.13 -7.15
C LEU A 164 17.92 -15.31 -6.61
N THR A 165 18.10 -15.31 -5.28
CA THR A 165 19.42 -15.18 -4.64
C THR A 165 19.83 -16.40 -3.81
N GLY A 166 18.86 -17.15 -3.28
CA GLY A 166 19.08 -18.19 -2.27
C GLY A 166 19.18 -17.64 -0.84
N GLU A 167 18.99 -16.33 -0.62
CA GLU A 167 19.16 -15.67 0.69
C GLU A 167 17.83 -15.43 1.40
N TYR A 168 17.83 -15.65 2.72
CA TYR A 168 16.70 -15.34 3.61
C TYR A 168 16.86 -13.94 4.18
N ALA A 169 16.21 -12.98 3.57
CA ALA A 169 16.23 -11.59 4.00
C ALA A 169 14.87 -10.94 3.80
N THR A 170 14.60 -9.91 4.60
CA THR A 170 13.46 -8.99 4.43
C THR A 170 13.93 -7.56 4.60
N ASP A 171 13.10 -6.57 4.25
CA ASP A 171 13.38 -5.19 4.59
C ASP A 171 12.48 -4.67 5.72
N ALA A 172 12.95 -3.63 6.42
CA ALA A 172 12.27 -3.09 7.57
C ALA A 172 10.85 -2.56 7.25
N SER A 173 10.62 -2.02 6.03
CA SER A 173 9.31 -1.47 5.67
C SER A 173 8.25 -2.56 5.50
N ASP A 174 8.58 -3.64 4.82
CA ASP A 174 7.67 -4.77 4.62
C ASP A 174 7.54 -5.62 5.90
N ALA A 175 8.64 -5.83 6.64
CA ALA A 175 8.64 -6.51 7.93
C ALA A 175 7.73 -5.80 8.96
N SER A 176 7.60 -4.47 8.90
CA SER A 176 6.64 -3.71 9.72
C SER A 176 5.21 -4.20 9.51
N GLY A 177 4.87 -4.65 8.30
CA GLY A 177 3.57 -5.21 7.94
C GLY A 177 3.33 -6.64 8.46
N THR A 178 4.23 -7.21 9.24
CA THR A 178 4.04 -8.54 9.86
C THR A 178 3.32 -8.51 11.20
N LEU A 179 3.32 -7.36 11.88
CA LEU A 179 2.92 -7.17 13.29
C LEU A 179 3.89 -7.82 14.30
N LEU A 180 5.06 -8.27 13.85
CA LEU A 180 6.08 -8.93 14.68
C LEU A 180 7.33 -8.06 14.88
N LEU A 181 7.47 -6.97 14.10
CA LEU A 181 8.60 -6.06 14.19
C LEU A 181 8.44 -5.05 15.33
N ASP A 182 9.49 -4.79 16.07
CA ASP A 182 9.65 -3.54 16.84
C ASP A 182 10.06 -2.44 15.84
N VAL A 183 9.09 -1.64 15.42
CA VAL A 183 9.26 -0.64 14.36
C VAL A 183 10.32 0.39 14.73
N LYS A 184 10.38 0.78 16.02
CA LYS A 184 11.37 1.75 16.50
C LYS A 184 12.80 1.17 16.47
N ARG A 185 12.94 -0.12 16.78
CA ARG A 185 14.25 -0.82 16.77
C ARG A 185 14.62 -1.32 15.39
N ARG A 186 13.67 -1.39 14.47
CA ARG A 186 13.82 -1.93 13.12
C ARG A 186 14.30 -3.38 13.11
N ASP A 187 13.86 -4.16 14.10
CA ASP A 187 14.18 -5.57 14.27
C ASP A 187 13.01 -6.30 14.92
N TRP A 188 13.00 -7.61 14.82
CA TRP A 188 11.94 -8.45 15.39
C TRP A 188 11.78 -8.21 16.88
N SER A 189 10.53 -8.10 17.35
CA SER A 189 10.21 -7.85 18.74
C SER A 189 10.27 -9.13 19.57
N PRO A 190 11.24 -9.33 20.48
CA PRO A 190 11.26 -10.50 21.35
C PRO A 190 9.98 -10.57 22.21
N GLU A 191 9.47 -9.42 22.67
CA GLU A 191 8.26 -9.35 23.50
C GLU A 191 7.03 -9.89 22.76
N ILE A 192 6.82 -9.51 21.49
CA ILE A 192 5.69 -10.01 20.71
C ILE A 192 5.90 -11.49 20.35
N LEU A 193 7.11 -11.88 19.95
CA LEU A 193 7.41 -13.26 19.60
C LEU A 193 7.20 -14.21 20.79
N ASP A 194 7.68 -13.84 21.97
CA ASP A 194 7.52 -14.62 23.21
C ASP A 194 6.03 -14.70 23.61
N ALA A 195 5.30 -13.57 23.56
CA ALA A 195 3.88 -13.55 23.88
C ALA A 195 3.03 -14.42 22.96
N LEU A 196 3.43 -14.55 21.67
CA LEU A 196 2.71 -15.34 20.67
C LEU A 196 3.30 -16.75 20.49
N GLU A 197 4.39 -17.08 21.18
CA GLU A 197 5.10 -18.37 21.06
C GLU A 197 5.55 -18.65 19.62
N ILE A 198 6.10 -17.61 18.95
CA ILE A 198 6.62 -17.70 17.59
C ILE A 198 8.15 -17.80 17.65
N ASP A 199 8.71 -18.85 17.03
CA ASP A 199 10.15 -19.06 16.99
C ASP A 199 10.83 -18.00 16.11
N ARG A 200 11.77 -17.25 16.70
CA ARG A 200 12.57 -16.24 15.99
C ARG A 200 13.34 -16.82 14.80
N SER A 201 13.73 -18.08 14.87
CA SER A 201 14.50 -18.75 13.82
C SER A 201 13.74 -18.95 12.50
N TRP A 202 12.42 -18.83 12.52
CA TRP A 202 11.61 -18.89 11.31
C TRP A 202 11.61 -17.59 10.50
N LEU A 203 12.01 -16.48 11.14
CA LEU A 203 11.95 -15.14 10.54
C LEU A 203 13.32 -14.77 9.95
N PRO A 204 13.35 -14.15 8.75
CA PRO A 204 14.58 -13.74 8.08
C PRO A 204 15.32 -12.62 8.82
N GLU A 205 16.53 -12.31 8.40
CA GLU A 205 17.24 -11.10 8.82
C GLU A 205 16.62 -9.85 8.19
N VAL A 206 16.59 -8.76 8.96
CA VAL A 206 15.98 -7.47 8.55
C VAL A 206 17.06 -6.52 8.06
N PHE A 207 16.87 -5.95 6.89
CA PHE A 207 17.78 -5.01 6.24
C PHE A 207 17.09 -3.66 5.99
N GLU A 208 17.87 -2.61 5.72
CA GLU A 208 17.34 -1.37 5.17
C GLU A 208 17.04 -1.52 3.67
N GLY A 209 16.06 -0.78 3.16
CA GLY A 209 15.58 -0.92 1.78
C GLY A 209 16.66 -0.93 0.70
N PRO A 210 17.67 -0.01 0.73
CA PRO A 210 18.73 0.02 -0.27
C PRO A 210 19.92 -0.90 0.03
N GLU A 211 19.90 -1.72 1.09
CA GLU A 211 20.99 -2.65 1.37
C GLU A 211 20.98 -3.83 0.38
N LYS A 212 22.17 -4.26 -0.01
CA LYS A 212 22.31 -5.45 -0.83
C LYS A 212 22.12 -6.71 0.01
N THR A 213 21.15 -7.54 -0.37
CA THR A 213 20.80 -8.79 0.34
C THR A 213 21.22 -10.07 -0.40
N GLY A 214 21.97 -9.94 -1.47
CA GLY A 214 22.46 -11.07 -2.25
C GLY A 214 22.78 -10.66 -3.68
N THR A 215 23.03 -11.67 -4.50
CA THR A 215 23.22 -11.50 -5.95
C THR A 215 22.40 -12.53 -6.71
N LEU A 216 22.02 -12.22 -7.94
CA LEU A 216 21.30 -13.15 -8.81
C LEU A 216 22.11 -14.44 -8.97
N ARG A 217 21.60 -15.56 -8.46
CA ARG A 217 22.25 -16.87 -8.53
C ARG A 217 22.16 -17.46 -9.94
N ARG A 218 23.05 -18.39 -10.24
CA ARG A 218 23.18 -18.94 -11.59
C ARG A 218 21.91 -19.59 -12.11
N GLU A 219 21.22 -20.35 -11.28
CA GLU A 219 19.98 -21.05 -11.66
C GLU A 219 18.86 -20.08 -12.00
N ALA A 220 18.75 -18.98 -11.26
CA ALA A 220 17.78 -17.92 -11.53
C ALA A 220 18.18 -17.09 -12.76
N ALA A 221 19.46 -16.85 -12.97
CA ALA A 221 19.99 -16.18 -14.16
C ALA A 221 19.63 -16.93 -15.44
N GLU A 222 19.79 -18.26 -15.44
CA GLU A 222 19.40 -19.13 -16.57
C GLU A 222 17.88 -19.07 -16.85
N GLN A 223 17.06 -19.00 -15.78
CA GLN A 223 15.61 -18.92 -15.92
C GLN A 223 15.10 -17.56 -16.36
N THR A 224 15.78 -16.48 -16.05
CA THR A 224 15.38 -15.09 -16.34
C THR A 224 16.06 -14.50 -17.57
N ASN A 225 17.05 -15.18 -18.15
CA ASN A 225 17.94 -14.67 -19.20
C ASN A 225 18.71 -13.39 -18.78
N LEU A 226 18.97 -13.22 -17.47
CA LEU A 226 19.75 -12.13 -16.92
C LEU A 226 21.17 -12.63 -16.58
N PRO A 227 22.18 -11.76 -16.57
CA PRO A 227 23.53 -12.13 -16.10
C PRO A 227 23.53 -12.54 -14.63
N ALA A 228 24.23 -13.61 -14.27
CA ALA A 228 24.44 -13.98 -12.88
C ALA A 228 25.33 -12.95 -12.16
N GLY A 229 25.15 -12.80 -10.84
CA GLY A 229 25.95 -11.91 -10.01
C GLY A 229 25.42 -10.47 -9.90
N ILE A 230 24.33 -10.10 -10.55
CA ILE A 230 23.68 -8.79 -10.40
C ILE A 230 23.27 -8.60 -8.93
N PRO A 231 23.62 -7.46 -8.27
CA PRO A 231 23.18 -7.16 -6.91
C PRO A 231 21.65 -7.10 -6.79
N VAL A 232 21.11 -7.64 -5.69
CA VAL A 232 19.69 -7.58 -5.36
C VAL A 232 19.52 -6.78 -4.07
N ALA A 233 18.75 -5.69 -4.13
CA ALA A 233 18.44 -4.82 -2.99
C ALA A 233 17.42 -5.46 -2.05
N ALA A 234 17.40 -5.05 -0.78
CA ALA A 234 16.36 -5.42 0.17
C ALA A 234 14.98 -4.97 -0.31
N GLY A 235 14.89 -3.83 -0.96
CA GLY A 235 13.66 -3.33 -1.54
C GLY A 235 12.71 -2.70 -0.53
N GLY A 236 11.41 -2.88 -0.70
CA GLY A 236 10.41 -2.32 0.21
C GLY A 236 9.03 -2.91 0.01
N GLY A 237 8.16 -2.78 1.02
CA GLY A 237 6.73 -2.99 0.82
C GLY A 237 6.19 -2.02 -0.25
N ASP A 238 5.15 -2.42 -0.96
CA ASP A 238 4.64 -1.70 -2.15
C ASP A 238 4.41 -0.20 -1.92
N ASN A 239 3.77 0.17 -0.80
CA ASN A 239 3.50 1.57 -0.48
C ASN A 239 4.78 2.37 -0.18
N ALA A 240 5.75 1.78 0.52
CA ALA A 240 7.02 2.43 0.84
C ALA A 240 7.91 2.58 -0.41
N ALA A 241 7.95 1.57 -1.27
CA ALA A 241 8.63 1.65 -2.56
C ALA A 241 7.96 2.67 -3.49
N ALA A 242 6.61 2.68 -3.58
CA ALA A 242 5.88 3.70 -4.34
C ALA A 242 6.20 5.12 -3.85
N ALA A 243 6.31 5.32 -2.53
CA ALA A 243 6.69 6.59 -1.94
C ALA A 243 8.09 7.05 -2.38
N VAL A 244 9.07 6.14 -2.41
CA VAL A 244 10.39 6.40 -2.99
C VAL A 244 10.25 6.78 -4.46
N GLY A 245 9.48 6.02 -5.24
CA GLY A 245 9.28 6.24 -6.68
C GLY A 245 8.67 7.60 -7.01
N VAL A 246 7.88 8.18 -6.10
CA VAL A 246 7.33 9.52 -6.27
C VAL A 246 8.02 10.57 -5.41
N GLY A 247 9.15 10.23 -4.79
CA GLY A 247 10.03 11.15 -4.06
C GLY A 247 9.52 11.61 -2.70
N VAL A 248 8.65 10.84 -2.05
CA VAL A 248 8.25 11.07 -0.65
C VAL A 248 9.31 10.48 0.27
N VAL A 249 10.47 11.12 0.34
CA VAL A 249 11.67 10.63 1.03
C VAL A 249 12.22 11.61 2.08
N ARG A 250 11.48 12.68 2.37
CA ARG A 250 11.75 13.64 3.42
C ARG A 250 10.47 14.18 4.04
N GLU A 251 10.59 14.76 5.22
CA GLU A 251 9.47 15.45 5.88
C GLU A 251 8.92 16.60 5.03
N GLY A 252 7.63 16.86 5.18
CA GLY A 252 6.91 17.90 4.46
C GLY A 252 6.35 17.45 3.10
N ILE A 253 6.84 16.34 2.51
CA ILE A 253 6.29 15.79 1.28
C ILE A 253 5.41 14.59 1.61
N LEU A 254 4.16 14.64 1.14
CA LEU A 254 3.20 13.56 1.25
C LEU A 254 2.83 13.03 -0.14
N SER A 255 2.26 11.83 -0.22
CA SER A 255 1.53 11.40 -1.40
C SER A 255 0.05 11.15 -1.07
N SER A 256 -0.82 11.52 -2.03
CA SER A 256 -2.25 11.22 -2.01
C SER A 256 -2.58 10.39 -3.24
N SER A 257 -2.88 9.11 -3.01
CA SER A 257 -3.23 8.17 -4.06
C SER A 257 -4.74 7.97 -4.12
N VAL A 258 -5.32 8.18 -5.30
CA VAL A 258 -6.73 7.86 -5.60
C VAL A 258 -6.75 6.74 -6.63
N GLY A 259 -6.68 5.52 -6.12
CA GLY A 259 -6.88 4.27 -6.86
C GLY A 259 -8.25 3.66 -6.54
N THR A 260 -8.41 2.35 -6.56
CA THR A 260 -9.63 1.66 -6.05
C THR A 260 -9.86 2.03 -4.59
N SER A 261 -8.84 1.89 -3.75
CA SER A 261 -8.74 2.49 -2.41
C SER A 261 -8.04 3.84 -2.48
N GLY A 262 -8.10 4.61 -1.39
CA GLY A 262 -7.37 5.86 -1.23
C GLY A 262 -6.30 5.73 -0.16
N VAL A 263 -5.13 6.32 -0.40
CA VAL A 263 -4.02 6.28 0.54
C VAL A 263 -3.43 7.68 0.68
N LEU A 264 -3.29 8.14 1.90
CA LEU A 264 -2.47 9.29 2.24
C LEU A 264 -1.23 8.81 2.99
N PHE A 265 -0.06 9.05 2.44
CA PHE A 265 1.22 8.57 2.94
C PHE A 265 2.13 9.75 3.28
N ALA A 266 2.75 9.74 4.44
CA ALA A 266 3.66 10.77 4.91
C ALA A 266 4.97 10.17 5.42
N HIS A 267 6.10 10.69 4.94
CA HIS A 267 7.42 10.40 5.50
C HIS A 267 7.57 11.09 6.86
N THR A 268 8.16 10.39 7.84
CA THR A 268 8.51 10.94 9.15
C THR A 268 9.92 10.50 9.57
N GLY A 269 10.68 11.40 10.21
CA GLY A 269 12.00 11.10 10.77
C GLY A 269 11.93 10.38 12.13
N THR A 270 10.75 10.30 12.73
CA THR A 270 10.55 9.68 14.05
C THR A 270 9.37 8.73 14.04
N PHE A 271 9.48 7.64 14.81
CA PHE A 271 8.36 6.71 15.01
C PHE A 271 7.34 7.32 15.96
N THR A 272 6.18 7.69 15.42
CA THR A 272 5.08 8.33 16.16
C THR A 272 3.77 7.63 15.80
N PRO A 273 3.47 6.44 16.37
CA PRO A 273 2.23 5.73 16.09
C PRO A 273 1.02 6.48 16.66
N ASP A 274 -0.13 6.39 15.96
CA ASP A 274 -1.40 6.87 16.50
C ASP A 274 -1.84 5.95 17.67
N PRO A 275 -2.02 6.46 18.90
CA PRO A 275 -2.40 5.63 20.03
C PRO A 275 -3.73 4.88 19.84
N SER A 276 -4.61 5.41 18.96
CA SER A 276 -5.89 4.77 18.62
C SER A 276 -5.78 3.80 17.43
N GLY A 277 -4.62 3.71 16.79
CA GLY A 277 -4.37 2.80 15.65
C GLY A 277 -5.16 3.13 14.39
N ARG A 278 -5.66 4.37 14.22
CA ARG A 278 -6.48 4.79 13.09
C ARG A 278 -5.69 4.91 11.79
N VAL A 279 -4.38 5.15 11.89
CA VAL A 279 -3.43 5.18 10.76
C VAL A 279 -2.31 4.18 11.02
N HIS A 280 -1.76 3.63 9.96
CA HIS A 280 -0.60 2.75 10.06
C HIS A 280 0.67 3.54 10.31
N ALA A 281 1.56 3.02 11.17
CA ALA A 281 2.91 3.53 11.37
C ALA A 281 3.90 2.39 11.12
N PHE A 282 4.78 2.56 10.13
CA PHE A 282 5.74 1.55 9.67
C PHE A 282 7.13 2.16 9.48
N CYS A 283 8.16 1.34 9.36
CA CYS A 283 9.42 1.75 8.79
C CYS A 283 9.24 2.18 7.33
N HIS A 284 9.96 3.20 6.90
CA HIS A 284 10.04 3.57 5.49
C HIS A 284 11.13 2.73 4.79
N ALA A 285 11.06 2.62 3.44
CA ALA A 285 12.16 2.04 2.64
C ALA A 285 13.40 2.95 2.58
N VAL A 286 13.32 4.18 3.07
CA VAL A 286 14.45 5.07 3.32
C VAL A 286 15.09 4.68 4.66
N PRO A 287 16.42 4.46 4.71
CA PRO A 287 17.10 4.06 5.93
C PRO A 287 16.86 4.99 7.13
N GLY A 288 16.55 4.39 8.28
CA GLY A 288 16.31 5.12 9.54
C GLY A 288 15.03 5.94 9.59
N ALA A 289 14.26 6.03 8.49
CA ALA A 289 13.01 6.77 8.43
C ALA A 289 11.77 5.87 8.67
N TYR A 290 10.65 6.54 8.94
CA TYR A 290 9.34 5.91 9.15
C TYR A 290 8.31 6.55 8.23
N HIS A 291 7.11 5.98 8.21
CA HIS A 291 5.98 6.61 7.57
C HIS A 291 4.68 6.40 8.34
N LEU A 292 3.79 7.34 8.18
CA LEU A 292 2.40 7.23 8.60
C LEU A 292 1.52 7.10 7.35
N MET A 293 0.51 6.24 7.43
CA MET A 293 -0.36 5.96 6.28
C MET A 293 -1.82 5.84 6.71
N GLY A 294 -2.67 6.72 6.18
CA GLY A 294 -4.12 6.61 6.27
C GLY A 294 -4.69 5.93 5.03
N VAL A 295 -5.64 5.02 5.22
CA VAL A 295 -6.22 4.23 4.13
C VAL A 295 -7.74 4.30 4.18
N THR A 296 -8.37 4.74 3.07
CA THR A 296 -9.82 4.59 2.85
C THR A 296 -10.07 3.46 1.85
N LEU A 297 -11.09 2.62 2.13
CA LEU A 297 -11.30 1.39 1.36
C LEU A 297 -11.95 1.62 0.00
N SER A 298 -12.70 2.71 -0.17
CA SER A 298 -13.49 2.97 -1.37
C SER A 298 -13.26 4.40 -1.89
N ALA A 299 -12.18 4.61 -2.64
CA ALA A 299 -11.86 5.90 -3.26
C ALA A 299 -12.34 5.96 -4.73
N GLY A 300 -11.45 5.85 -5.70
CA GLY A 300 -11.83 5.74 -7.11
C GLY A 300 -12.71 4.52 -7.40
N GLY A 301 -12.63 3.50 -6.55
CA GLY A 301 -13.57 2.38 -6.54
C GLY A 301 -15.02 2.79 -6.37
N SER A 302 -15.30 3.86 -5.61
CA SER A 302 -16.65 4.42 -5.49
C SER A 302 -17.17 4.96 -6.84
N LEU A 303 -16.31 5.65 -7.59
CA LEU A 303 -16.67 6.15 -8.93
C LEU A 303 -16.78 4.99 -9.93
N SER A 304 -15.95 3.95 -9.81
CA SER A 304 -16.05 2.73 -10.64
C SER A 304 -17.38 2.01 -10.40
N TRP A 305 -17.76 1.84 -9.13
CA TRP A 305 -19.05 1.28 -8.74
C TRP A 305 -20.21 2.10 -9.30
N TRP A 306 -20.14 3.43 -9.17
CA TRP A 306 -21.17 4.36 -9.65
C TRP A 306 -21.33 4.28 -11.16
N ARG A 307 -20.21 4.32 -11.89
CA ARG A 307 -20.15 4.14 -13.33
C ARG A 307 -20.83 2.86 -13.80
N GLU A 308 -20.50 1.73 -13.15
CA GLU A 308 -21.08 0.43 -13.49
C GLU A 308 -22.60 0.41 -13.30
N LYS A 309 -23.09 0.98 -12.21
CA LYS A 309 -24.54 1.02 -11.93
C LYS A 309 -25.33 1.90 -12.90
N LEU A 310 -24.70 2.94 -13.45
CA LEU A 310 -25.32 3.85 -14.42
C LEU A 310 -25.12 3.41 -15.87
N GLY A 311 -24.16 2.54 -16.15
CA GLY A 311 -23.76 2.15 -17.52
C GLY A 311 -23.18 3.33 -18.33
N ARG A 312 -22.44 4.25 -17.68
CA ARG A 312 -21.83 5.43 -18.29
C ARG A 312 -20.31 5.36 -18.27
N ASP A 313 -19.64 6.21 -19.06
CA ASP A 313 -18.18 6.31 -19.07
C ASP A 313 -17.66 7.24 -17.96
N PHE A 314 -16.39 7.05 -17.57
CA PHE A 314 -15.73 7.90 -16.58
C PHE A 314 -15.67 9.36 -16.99
N ASP A 315 -15.27 9.62 -18.24
CA ASP A 315 -15.08 10.98 -18.72
C ASP A 315 -16.42 11.73 -18.77
N GLU A 316 -17.51 11.07 -19.20
CA GLU A 316 -18.87 11.63 -19.18
C GLU A 316 -19.31 12.01 -17.75
N LEU A 317 -19.09 11.13 -16.78
CA LEU A 317 -19.46 11.39 -15.39
C LEU A 317 -18.64 12.52 -14.77
N VAL A 318 -17.33 12.54 -15.01
CA VAL A 318 -16.41 13.57 -14.48
C VAL A 318 -16.70 14.92 -15.13
N GLU A 319 -16.96 14.97 -16.45
CA GLU A 319 -17.32 16.20 -17.15
C GLU A 319 -18.64 16.78 -16.61
N ALA A 320 -19.66 15.94 -16.47
CA ALA A 320 -20.95 16.38 -15.90
C ALA A 320 -20.77 16.91 -14.45
N ALA A 321 -19.99 16.22 -13.62
CA ALA A 321 -19.71 16.66 -12.25
C ALA A 321 -18.88 17.96 -12.20
N SER A 322 -18.07 18.26 -13.21
CA SER A 322 -17.24 19.47 -13.27
C SER A 322 -18.10 20.76 -13.41
N GLY A 323 -19.27 20.64 -13.99
CA GLY A 323 -20.25 21.73 -14.12
C GLY A 323 -21.10 22.00 -12.88
N VAL A 324 -20.96 21.18 -11.83
CA VAL A 324 -21.73 21.35 -10.58
C VAL A 324 -20.94 22.20 -9.60
N GLU A 325 -21.62 23.12 -8.93
CA GLU A 325 -21.03 23.99 -7.91
C GLU A 325 -20.44 23.18 -6.74
N PRO A 326 -19.38 23.69 -6.08
CA PRO A 326 -18.78 23.07 -4.91
C PRO A 326 -19.79 22.77 -3.80
N GLY A 327 -19.71 21.56 -3.24
CA GLY A 327 -20.65 21.06 -2.23
C GLY A 327 -21.92 20.46 -2.81
N ALA A 328 -21.98 20.26 -4.14
CA ALA A 328 -23.03 19.55 -4.85
C ALA A 328 -24.46 19.99 -4.45
N GLU A 329 -24.67 21.32 -4.29
CA GLU A 329 -25.92 21.92 -3.82
C GLU A 329 -26.44 21.39 -2.46
N GLY A 330 -25.52 21.03 -1.55
CA GLY A 330 -25.86 20.53 -0.21
C GLY A 330 -25.96 19.00 -0.11
N LEU A 331 -25.48 18.27 -1.11
CA LEU A 331 -25.44 16.81 -1.11
C LEU A 331 -24.07 16.31 -0.67
N LEU A 332 -24.02 15.43 0.34
CA LEU A 332 -22.82 14.76 0.83
C LEU A 332 -22.90 13.26 0.58
N PHE A 333 -21.73 12.63 0.42
CA PHE A 333 -21.60 11.19 0.26
C PHE A 333 -20.58 10.62 1.25
N LEU A 334 -20.95 9.56 1.96
CA LEU A 334 -20.06 8.73 2.76
C LEU A 334 -19.58 7.56 1.88
N PRO A 335 -18.27 7.43 1.60
CA PRO A 335 -17.76 6.45 0.62
C PRO A 335 -17.59 5.02 1.20
N TYR A 336 -18.21 4.66 2.30
CA TYR A 336 -17.97 3.43 3.05
C TYR A 336 -18.63 2.19 2.45
N LEU A 337 -18.49 1.99 1.14
CA LEU A 337 -19.17 0.91 0.39
C LEU A 337 -18.74 -0.50 0.83
N SER A 338 -17.53 -0.65 1.36
CA SER A 338 -16.94 -1.93 1.79
C SER A 338 -16.51 -1.91 3.27
N GLY A 339 -17.22 -1.15 4.10
CA GLY A 339 -16.70 -0.76 5.41
C GLY A 339 -15.71 0.38 5.30
N GLU A 340 -15.06 0.75 6.40
CA GLU A 340 -14.00 1.76 6.37
C GLU A 340 -12.87 1.44 7.35
N ARG A 341 -11.63 1.76 6.94
CA ARG A 341 -10.45 1.63 7.77
C ARG A 341 -10.17 2.96 8.49
N THR A 342 -9.49 3.90 7.89
CA THR A 342 -9.24 5.23 8.47
C THR A 342 -10.44 6.16 8.23
N PRO A 343 -10.99 6.83 9.26
CA PRO A 343 -10.57 6.84 10.66
C PRO A 343 -11.31 5.85 11.56
N HIS A 344 -12.26 5.08 11.02
CA HIS A 344 -13.31 4.43 11.82
C HIS A 344 -12.96 3.01 12.28
N LEU A 345 -12.10 2.29 11.55
CA LEU A 345 -11.77 0.87 11.78
C LEU A 345 -13.04 0.00 11.86
N ASP A 346 -14.03 0.30 11.02
CA ASP A 346 -15.37 -0.29 11.10
C ASP A 346 -15.76 -1.04 9.82
N PRO A 347 -15.74 -2.38 9.81
CA PRO A 347 -16.20 -3.18 8.68
C PRO A 347 -17.73 -3.09 8.49
N GLY A 348 -18.48 -2.62 9.49
CA GLY A 348 -19.92 -2.41 9.46
C GLY A 348 -20.35 -1.06 8.87
N ALA A 349 -19.44 -0.13 8.64
CA ALA A 349 -19.75 1.14 7.98
C ALA A 349 -20.32 0.92 6.57
N ARG A 350 -21.22 1.77 6.14
CA ARG A 350 -21.88 1.67 4.81
C ARG A 350 -21.95 3.03 4.12
N GLY A 351 -21.94 3.00 2.77
CA GLY A 351 -22.10 4.21 1.96
C GLY A 351 -23.48 4.83 2.12
N ALA A 352 -23.52 6.17 2.09
CA ALA A 352 -24.76 6.90 2.21
C ALA A 352 -24.70 8.25 1.48
N PHE A 353 -25.77 8.63 0.76
CA PHE A 353 -26.02 9.99 0.34
C PHE A 353 -26.88 10.72 1.37
N VAL A 354 -26.46 11.90 1.78
CA VAL A 354 -27.17 12.72 2.78
C VAL A 354 -27.43 14.10 2.22
N GLY A 355 -28.66 14.58 2.32
CA GLY A 355 -29.08 15.89 1.78
C GLY A 355 -29.80 15.83 0.42
N LEU A 356 -30.20 14.64 -0.06
CA LEU A 356 -30.91 14.49 -1.34
C LEU A 356 -32.20 15.32 -1.40
N THR A 357 -32.35 16.01 -2.51
CA THR A 357 -33.58 16.72 -2.88
C THR A 357 -34.02 16.36 -4.31
N ILE A 358 -35.21 16.72 -4.72
CA ILE A 358 -35.72 16.53 -6.09
C ILE A 358 -34.86 17.21 -7.17
N ARG A 359 -34.00 18.16 -6.79
CA ARG A 359 -33.16 18.94 -7.72
C ARG A 359 -31.87 18.19 -8.11
N HIS A 360 -31.43 17.21 -7.30
CA HIS A 360 -30.17 16.52 -7.51
C HIS A 360 -30.28 15.49 -8.63
N GLY A 361 -29.58 15.73 -9.74
CA GLY A 361 -29.37 14.77 -10.82
C GLY A 361 -28.11 13.92 -10.63
N VAL A 362 -27.81 13.09 -11.63
CA VAL A 362 -26.62 12.21 -11.64
C VAL A 362 -25.33 13.02 -11.49
N GLU A 363 -25.24 14.18 -12.11
CA GLU A 363 -24.11 15.09 -12.03
C GLU A 363 -23.81 15.55 -10.60
N HIS A 364 -24.85 15.90 -9.83
CA HIS A 364 -24.73 16.26 -8.42
C HIS A 364 -24.32 15.08 -7.56
N MET A 365 -24.89 13.90 -7.81
CA MET A 365 -24.51 12.67 -7.08
C MET A 365 -23.09 12.26 -7.38
N THR A 366 -22.64 12.39 -8.63
CA THR A 366 -21.25 12.13 -9.03
C THR A 366 -20.30 13.12 -8.35
N ARG A 367 -20.66 14.40 -8.34
CA ARG A 367 -19.86 15.44 -7.65
C ARG A 367 -19.77 15.16 -6.16
N ALA A 368 -20.88 14.91 -5.48
CA ALA A 368 -20.90 14.58 -4.06
C ALA A 368 -20.09 13.31 -3.74
N LEU A 369 -20.14 12.30 -4.61
CA LEU A 369 -19.33 11.09 -4.48
C LEU A 369 -17.82 11.40 -4.54
N MET A 370 -17.37 12.20 -5.51
CA MET A 370 -15.97 12.58 -5.63
C MET A 370 -15.53 13.44 -4.44
N GLU A 371 -16.33 14.41 -4.01
CA GLU A 371 -16.06 15.22 -2.82
C GLU A 371 -16.00 14.38 -1.54
N GLY A 372 -16.94 13.44 -1.35
CA GLY A 372 -16.98 12.53 -0.21
C GLY A 372 -15.74 11.63 -0.09
N VAL A 373 -15.20 11.16 -1.22
CA VAL A 373 -13.92 10.44 -1.24
C VAL A 373 -12.78 11.33 -0.76
N VAL A 374 -12.71 12.58 -1.23
CA VAL A 374 -11.64 13.48 -0.80
C VAL A 374 -11.82 13.92 0.66
N PHE A 375 -13.06 14.05 1.16
CA PHE A 375 -13.31 14.28 2.59
C PHE A 375 -12.82 13.11 3.45
N SER A 376 -13.03 11.86 3.02
CA SER A 376 -12.50 10.67 3.72
C SER A 376 -10.96 10.66 3.75
N LEU A 377 -10.30 11.10 2.67
CA LEU A 377 -8.85 11.28 2.67
C LEU A 377 -8.41 12.47 3.52
N ARG A 378 -9.21 13.55 3.61
CA ARG A 378 -8.95 14.65 4.56
C ARG A 378 -9.00 14.17 6.01
N ASP A 379 -9.87 13.22 6.38
CA ASP A 379 -9.83 12.63 7.73
C ASP A 379 -8.44 12.01 8.03
N SER A 380 -7.85 11.32 7.06
CA SER A 380 -6.48 10.81 7.18
C SER A 380 -5.47 11.96 7.36
N LEU A 381 -5.57 13.02 6.56
CA LEU A 381 -4.68 14.19 6.65
C LEU A 381 -4.76 14.88 8.02
N GLU A 382 -5.95 15.07 8.55
CA GLU A 382 -6.15 15.70 9.87
C GLU A 382 -5.58 14.83 11.00
N ILE A 383 -5.64 13.50 10.89
CA ILE A 383 -4.97 12.60 11.83
C ILE A 383 -3.45 12.77 11.73
N LEU A 384 -2.87 12.76 10.53
CA LEU A 384 -1.43 12.96 10.33
C LEU A 384 -0.97 14.31 10.90
N ARG A 385 -1.71 15.39 10.63
CA ARG A 385 -1.45 16.71 11.21
C ARG A 385 -1.50 16.69 12.74
N SER A 386 -2.45 15.98 13.33
CA SER A 386 -2.57 15.85 14.79
C SER A 386 -1.40 15.09 15.43
N LEU A 387 -0.70 14.24 14.64
CA LEU A 387 0.51 13.52 15.03
C LEU A 387 1.80 14.31 14.74
N GLY A 388 1.67 15.58 14.31
CA GLY A 388 2.80 16.47 14.10
C GLY A 388 3.39 16.45 12.68
N VAL A 389 2.72 15.82 11.71
CA VAL A 389 3.17 15.84 10.32
C VAL A 389 2.95 17.22 9.72
N GLY A 390 4.04 17.88 9.31
CA GLY A 390 4.00 19.10 8.50
C GLY A 390 3.73 18.79 7.05
N VAL A 391 3.05 19.71 6.35
CA VAL A 391 2.74 19.59 4.92
C VAL A 391 3.35 20.76 4.17
N GLU A 392 4.22 20.49 3.20
CA GLU A 392 4.77 21.45 2.27
C GLU A 392 4.24 21.21 0.85
N GLU A 393 4.08 19.94 0.50
CA GLU A 393 3.66 19.50 -0.84
C GLU A 393 2.94 18.16 -0.75
N ILE A 394 1.81 18.00 -1.46
CA ILE A 394 1.14 16.71 -1.62
C ILE A 394 1.25 16.26 -3.07
N ARG A 395 1.83 15.09 -3.30
CA ARG A 395 1.99 14.47 -4.62
C ARG A 395 0.80 13.58 -4.94
N ALA A 396 0.03 13.96 -5.95
CA ALA A 396 -1.09 13.16 -6.43
C ALA A 396 -0.60 11.97 -7.27
N THR A 397 -1.08 10.77 -6.92
CA THR A 397 -0.76 9.51 -7.61
C THR A 397 -2.02 8.68 -7.89
N GLY A 398 -1.86 7.58 -8.61
CA GLY A 398 -2.98 6.73 -9.02
C GLY A 398 -3.83 7.33 -10.14
N GLY A 399 -4.92 6.64 -10.48
CA GLY A 399 -5.79 7.04 -11.60
C GLY A 399 -6.41 8.43 -11.44
N GLY A 400 -6.75 8.82 -10.20
CA GLY A 400 -7.30 10.13 -9.90
C GLY A 400 -6.34 11.29 -10.20
N ALA A 401 -5.02 11.08 -10.14
CA ALA A 401 -4.05 12.12 -10.43
C ALA A 401 -4.11 12.64 -11.88
N ARG A 402 -4.65 11.85 -12.81
CA ARG A 402 -4.81 12.23 -14.22
C ARG A 402 -5.93 13.24 -14.42
N SER A 403 -6.98 13.23 -13.59
CA SER A 403 -8.14 14.10 -13.71
C SER A 403 -7.88 15.48 -13.07
N PRO A 404 -8.03 16.58 -13.83
CA PRO A 404 -7.94 17.93 -13.27
C PRO A 404 -8.96 18.18 -12.15
N LEU A 405 -10.18 17.63 -12.28
CA LEU A 405 -11.23 17.78 -11.25
C LEU A 405 -10.79 17.11 -9.93
N TRP A 406 -10.28 15.87 -9.97
CA TRP A 406 -9.78 15.20 -8.76
C TRP A 406 -8.65 16.00 -8.09
N ARG A 407 -7.71 16.56 -8.86
CA ARG A 407 -6.63 17.38 -8.28
C ARG A 407 -7.14 18.68 -7.70
N SER A 408 -8.10 19.33 -8.36
CA SER A 408 -8.74 20.55 -7.83
C SER A 408 -9.49 20.27 -6.53
N LEU A 409 -10.28 19.17 -6.48
CA LEU A 409 -10.97 18.76 -5.25
C LEU A 409 -9.97 18.48 -4.10
N GLN A 410 -8.89 17.78 -4.39
CA GLN A 410 -7.85 17.53 -3.38
C GLN A 410 -7.22 18.85 -2.90
N ALA A 411 -6.86 19.76 -3.83
CA ALA A 411 -6.28 21.03 -3.46
C ALA A 411 -7.22 21.88 -2.57
N ASP A 412 -8.46 22.03 -2.98
CA ASP A 412 -9.45 22.85 -2.28
C ASP A 412 -9.86 22.22 -0.93
N ILE A 413 -10.04 20.90 -0.87
CA ILE A 413 -10.49 20.21 0.34
C ILE A 413 -9.35 20.02 1.35
N TYR A 414 -8.11 19.78 0.91
CA TYR A 414 -6.96 19.68 1.82
C TYR A 414 -6.41 21.03 2.23
N GLU A 415 -6.71 22.09 1.47
CA GLU A 415 -6.14 23.44 1.61
C GLU A 415 -4.61 23.46 1.34
N GLU A 416 -4.16 22.58 0.40
CA GLU A 416 -2.74 22.35 0.11
C GLU A 416 -2.46 22.35 -1.39
N GLU A 417 -1.22 22.64 -1.79
CA GLU A 417 -0.79 22.48 -3.17
C GLU A 417 -0.72 20.98 -3.55
N ILE A 418 -1.36 20.62 -4.66
CA ILE A 418 -1.33 19.28 -5.23
C ILE A 418 -0.42 19.27 -6.44
N VAL A 419 0.63 18.45 -6.38
CA VAL A 419 1.59 18.27 -7.46
C VAL A 419 1.33 16.95 -8.16
N ARG A 420 1.05 16.98 -9.45
CA ARG A 420 1.05 15.76 -10.26
C ARG A 420 2.49 15.31 -10.49
N THR A 421 2.78 14.04 -10.23
CA THR A 421 4.08 13.46 -10.60
C THR A 421 4.19 13.22 -12.11
N THR A 422 5.39 13.34 -12.66
CA THR A 422 5.66 13.05 -14.07
C THR A 422 5.78 11.55 -14.35
N SER A 423 6.05 10.75 -13.29
CA SER A 423 6.10 9.29 -13.34
C SER A 423 4.91 8.72 -12.58
N ASP A 424 4.16 7.85 -13.22
CA ASP A 424 3.06 7.06 -12.64
C ASP A 424 3.48 5.58 -12.47
N GLU A 425 4.79 5.31 -12.40
CA GLU A 425 5.36 3.96 -12.58
C GLU A 425 5.22 3.06 -11.34
N GLY A 426 4.72 3.63 -10.24
CA GLY A 426 4.34 2.86 -9.06
C GLY A 426 5.51 2.23 -8.28
N PRO A 427 5.25 1.14 -7.52
CA PRO A 427 6.22 0.54 -6.62
C PRO A 427 7.48 0.01 -7.30
N ALA A 428 7.36 -0.60 -8.50
CA ALA A 428 8.50 -1.14 -9.25
C ALA A 428 9.55 -0.07 -9.54
N TYR A 429 9.13 1.17 -9.82
CA TYR A 429 10.05 2.27 -10.06
C TYR A 429 10.87 2.63 -8.81
N GLY A 430 10.20 2.74 -7.66
CA GLY A 430 10.91 2.96 -6.40
C GLY A 430 11.86 1.82 -6.06
N ALA A 431 11.49 0.57 -6.33
CA ALA A 431 12.37 -0.58 -6.15
C ALA A 431 13.63 -0.47 -7.05
N ALA A 432 13.50 -0.01 -8.31
CA ALA A 432 14.65 0.25 -9.18
C ALA A 432 15.59 1.31 -8.62
N LEU A 433 15.04 2.40 -8.04
CA LEU A 433 15.86 3.43 -7.37
C LEU A 433 16.63 2.89 -6.17
N LEU A 434 15.99 2.03 -5.34
CA LEU A 434 16.66 1.33 -4.24
C LEU A 434 17.76 0.41 -4.74
N ALA A 435 17.56 -0.28 -5.87
CA ALA A 435 18.59 -1.09 -6.51
C ALA A 435 19.80 -0.26 -6.95
N GLY A 436 19.59 0.98 -7.40
CA GLY A 436 20.66 1.89 -7.77
C GLY A 436 21.57 2.25 -6.58
N VAL A 437 21.01 2.37 -5.39
CA VAL A 437 21.81 2.55 -4.15
C VAL A 437 22.52 1.25 -3.77
N ALA A 438 21.83 0.10 -3.82
CA ALA A 438 22.42 -1.21 -3.50
C ALA A 438 23.59 -1.60 -4.40
N SER A 439 23.57 -1.15 -5.65
CA SER A 439 24.64 -1.38 -6.64
C SER A 439 25.76 -0.32 -6.63
N GLY A 440 25.62 0.74 -5.83
CA GLY A 440 26.58 1.84 -5.74
C GLY A 440 26.50 2.84 -6.90
N VAL A 441 25.46 2.81 -7.71
CA VAL A 441 25.17 3.82 -8.75
C VAL A 441 24.83 5.17 -8.12
N TYR A 442 24.04 5.14 -7.04
CA TYR A 442 23.69 6.31 -6.24
C TYR A 442 24.26 6.18 -4.82
N GLY A 443 24.66 7.29 -4.22
CA GLY A 443 25.22 7.32 -2.87
C GLY A 443 24.16 7.05 -1.79
N ASP A 444 22.93 7.52 -2.01
CA ASP A 444 21.79 7.32 -1.11
C ASP A 444 20.45 7.46 -1.86
N VAL A 445 19.35 7.24 -1.11
CA VAL A 445 17.98 7.34 -1.69
C VAL A 445 17.63 8.78 -2.10
N ALA A 446 18.15 9.79 -1.41
CA ALA A 446 17.90 11.19 -1.75
C ALA A 446 18.58 11.55 -3.09
N GLU A 447 19.81 11.08 -3.31
CA GLU A 447 20.48 11.22 -4.60
C GLU A 447 19.71 10.49 -5.71
N ALA A 448 19.30 9.22 -5.49
CA ALA A 448 18.52 8.45 -6.45
C ALA A 448 17.26 9.21 -6.90
N VAL A 449 16.52 9.75 -5.93
CA VAL A 449 15.29 10.52 -6.20
C VAL A 449 15.58 11.86 -6.89
N SER A 450 16.71 12.51 -6.60
CA SER A 450 17.08 13.80 -7.21
C SER A 450 17.37 13.71 -8.71
N ARG A 451 17.73 12.53 -9.20
CA ARG A 451 17.98 12.26 -10.63
C ARG A 451 16.71 12.22 -11.46
N VAL A 452 15.55 12.08 -10.80
CA VAL A 452 14.27 11.90 -11.45
C VAL A 452 13.51 13.21 -11.51
N ARG A 453 12.91 13.51 -12.66
CA ARG A 453 11.97 14.62 -12.82
C ARG A 453 10.62 14.21 -12.22
N LEU A 454 10.41 14.49 -10.94
CA LEU A 454 9.20 14.08 -10.24
C LEU A 454 8.10 15.15 -10.23
N ARG A 455 8.45 16.42 -10.43
CA ARG A 455 7.50 17.53 -10.30
C ARG A 455 6.89 17.90 -11.65
N GLY A 456 5.59 17.65 -11.78
CA GLY A 456 4.79 18.02 -12.94
C GLY A 456 3.90 19.24 -12.69
N GLU A 457 2.64 19.14 -13.11
CA GLU A 457 1.63 20.20 -12.99
C GLU A 457 1.25 20.45 -11.52
N VAL A 458 1.19 21.71 -11.11
CA VAL A 458 0.78 22.15 -9.75
C VAL A 458 -0.64 22.68 -9.79
N THR A 459 -1.50 22.15 -8.95
CA THR A 459 -2.87 22.61 -8.73
C THR A 459 -2.92 23.30 -7.34
N ARG A 460 -3.29 24.58 -7.31
CA ARG A 460 -3.39 25.36 -6.08
C ARG A 460 -4.82 25.41 -5.56
N PRO A 461 -5.02 25.45 -4.24
CA PRO A 461 -6.35 25.65 -3.67
C PRO A 461 -6.90 27.03 -4.04
N ASP A 462 -8.19 27.07 -4.36
CA ASP A 462 -8.96 28.30 -4.46
C ASP A 462 -9.44 28.69 -3.06
N PRO A 463 -9.12 29.91 -2.54
CA PRO A 463 -9.44 30.28 -1.17
C PRO A 463 -10.94 30.36 -0.85
N GLU A 464 -11.77 30.63 -1.83
CA GLU A 464 -13.22 30.72 -1.62
C GLU A 464 -13.83 29.31 -1.55
N ARG A 465 -13.44 28.44 -2.50
CA ARG A 465 -13.88 27.04 -2.50
C ARG A 465 -13.36 26.30 -1.26
N ALA A 466 -12.11 26.52 -0.87
CA ALA A 466 -11.51 25.90 0.31
C ALA A 466 -12.29 26.24 1.60
N ARG A 467 -12.69 27.51 1.78
CA ARG A 467 -13.54 27.93 2.91
C ARG A 467 -14.87 27.22 2.89
N LEU A 468 -15.52 27.16 1.72
CA LEU A 468 -16.79 26.48 1.56
C LEU A 468 -16.68 24.98 1.89
N TYR A 469 -15.67 24.29 1.36
CA TYR A 469 -15.41 22.89 1.66
C TYR A 469 -15.09 22.64 3.13
N THR A 470 -14.45 23.56 3.83
CA THR A 470 -14.23 23.45 5.27
C THR A 470 -15.56 23.44 6.04
N GLU A 471 -16.58 24.21 5.63
CA GLU A 471 -17.91 24.14 6.25
C GLU A 471 -18.62 22.80 5.93
N TYR A 472 -18.54 22.30 4.69
CA TYR A 472 -19.07 20.98 4.33
C TYR A 472 -18.36 19.86 5.10
N TYR A 473 -17.05 19.93 5.24
CA TYR A 473 -16.26 18.93 5.97
C TYR A 473 -16.64 18.85 7.46
N ARG A 474 -16.96 19.98 8.10
CA ARG A 474 -17.46 19.99 9.49
C ARG A 474 -18.75 19.19 9.62
N ILE A 475 -19.66 19.31 8.64
CA ILE A 475 -20.90 18.51 8.61
C ILE A 475 -20.57 17.05 8.32
N TYR A 476 -19.75 16.78 7.28
CA TYR A 476 -19.34 15.44 6.88
C TYR A 476 -18.84 14.61 8.06
N ARG A 477 -17.95 15.14 8.89
CA ARG A 477 -17.41 14.46 10.06
C ARG A 477 -18.45 13.99 11.09
N THR A 478 -19.63 14.58 11.12
CA THR A 478 -20.70 14.17 12.04
C THR A 478 -21.57 13.04 11.50
N LEU A 479 -21.52 12.80 10.19
CA LEU A 479 -22.48 11.91 9.52
C LEU A 479 -22.26 10.44 9.84
N TYR A 480 -21.00 10.01 9.99
CA TYR A 480 -20.73 8.62 10.35
C TYR A 480 -21.36 8.26 11.71
N GLU A 481 -21.06 9.03 12.75
CA GLU A 481 -21.61 8.77 14.08
C GLU A 481 -23.15 8.87 14.11
N ALA A 482 -23.73 9.79 13.36
CA ALA A 482 -25.18 9.94 13.27
C ALA A 482 -25.87 8.74 12.58
N ASN A 483 -25.17 7.99 11.74
CA ASN A 483 -25.73 6.88 10.97
C ASN A 483 -25.21 5.49 11.43
N ARG A 484 -24.21 5.42 12.28
CA ARG A 484 -23.50 4.19 12.65
C ARG A 484 -24.42 3.07 13.12
N GLU A 485 -25.33 3.36 14.03
CA GLU A 485 -26.26 2.36 14.57
C GLU A 485 -27.16 1.77 13.46
N ALA A 486 -27.66 2.62 12.55
CA ALA A 486 -28.47 2.16 11.42
C ALA A 486 -27.63 1.34 10.44
N MET A 487 -26.40 1.76 10.14
CA MET A 487 -25.48 1.00 9.27
C MET A 487 -25.21 -0.40 9.82
N HIS A 488 -24.92 -0.52 11.12
CA HIS A 488 -24.67 -1.81 11.78
C HIS A 488 -25.93 -2.70 11.77
N ALA A 489 -27.10 -2.14 12.13
CA ALA A 489 -28.37 -2.89 12.09
C ALA A 489 -28.68 -3.42 10.69
N LEU A 490 -28.52 -2.60 9.65
CA LEU A 490 -28.72 -3.00 8.26
C LEU A 490 -27.72 -4.08 7.83
N THR A 491 -26.47 -3.99 8.26
CA THR A 491 -25.43 -5.01 7.96
C THR A 491 -25.81 -6.36 8.57
N GLN A 492 -26.27 -6.38 9.81
CA GLN A 492 -26.71 -7.61 10.49
C GLN A 492 -27.94 -8.23 9.81
N LEU A 493 -28.94 -7.42 9.46
CA LEU A 493 -30.14 -7.88 8.75
C LEU A 493 -29.85 -8.43 7.36
N ALA A 494 -28.84 -7.89 6.67
CA ALA A 494 -28.42 -8.38 5.36
C ALA A 494 -27.58 -9.67 5.41
N GLY A 495 -27.38 -10.26 6.58
CA GLY A 495 -26.63 -11.50 6.76
C GLY A 495 -25.10 -11.32 6.68
N GLY A 496 -24.66 -10.10 6.87
CA GLY A 496 -23.23 -9.75 6.93
C GLY A 496 -22.71 -9.86 8.36
N GLY A 497 -22.26 -11.05 8.74
CA GLY A 497 -21.52 -11.30 9.95
C GLY A 497 -20.14 -11.81 9.60
#